data_e5e1cb3add506f66ae55886de236042d
#
_entry.id   e5e1cb3add506f66ae55886de236042d
#
_cell.length_a   1.000
_cell.length_b   1.000
_cell.length_c   1.000
_cell.angle_alpha   90.00
_cell.angle_beta   90.00
_cell.angle_gamma   90.00
#
_symmetry.space_group_name_H-M   'P 1'
#
loop_
_entity.id
_entity.type
_entity.pdbx_description
1 polymer ?
#
loop_
_entity_poly.entity_id
_entity_poly.type
_entity_poly.pdbx_seq_one_letter_code
_entity_poly.pdbx_strand_id
1 'polypeptide(L)'
;MNVQALPMHRFIDHDGNLVGQLPNWADIETLVGFYRDMVLTRTYDQKAVALQRTGKLGTYPSHLGSEAIGIAVGRALKTDDVFVPYYRDMPAMWCRGIGMEKNLQYWGGDERGSDFAPEGSPIPSRDLPFCVPIATQCTHAVGVASALKIQG
;
A
#
# COMPACT_ATOMS: atom_id res chain seq x y z
N MET A 1 25.32 19.13 17.62
CA MET A 1 25.08 18.78 16.20
C MET A 1 23.97 19.70 15.69
N ASN A 2 24.27 20.59 14.74
CA ASN A 2 23.23 21.36 14.05
C ASN A 2 22.49 20.39 13.13
N VAL A 3 21.29 19.99 13.50
CA VAL A 3 20.38 19.26 12.61
C VAL A 3 19.89 20.30 11.60
N GLN A 4 20.48 20.29 10.42
CA GLN A 4 20.02 21.11 9.32
C GLN A 4 18.62 20.61 8.94
N ALA A 5 17.60 21.42 9.13
CA ALA A 5 16.23 21.07 8.74
C ALA A 5 16.21 20.78 7.24
N LEU A 6 15.77 19.58 6.86
CA LEU A 6 15.59 19.24 5.45
C LEU A 6 14.54 20.17 4.83
N PRO A 7 14.74 20.64 3.59
CA PRO A 7 13.77 21.48 2.92
C PRO A 7 12.44 20.72 2.78
N MET A 8 11.35 21.35 3.18
CA MET A 8 10.02 20.78 3.02
C MET A 8 9.59 20.92 1.55
N HIS A 9 9.41 19.80 0.86
CA HIS A 9 8.79 19.81 -0.46
C HIS A 9 7.27 19.89 -0.29
N ARG A 10 6.69 20.99 -0.80
CA ARG A 10 5.25 21.23 -0.73
C ARG A 10 4.77 21.74 -2.08
N PHE A 11 3.68 21.17 -2.58
CA PHE A 11 3.01 21.62 -3.82
C PHE A 11 1.74 22.41 -3.53
N ILE A 12 1.11 22.15 -2.40
CA ILE A 12 -0.16 22.75 -1.97
C ILE A 12 0.01 23.23 -0.53
N ASP A 13 -0.43 24.43 -0.21
CA ASP A 13 -0.44 24.97 1.15
C ASP A 13 -1.63 24.45 1.97
N HIS A 14 -1.77 24.94 3.20
CA HIS A 14 -2.86 24.54 4.11
C HIS A 14 -4.23 25.10 3.68
N ASP A 15 -4.26 26.11 2.83
CA ASP A 15 -5.49 26.71 2.28
C ASP A 15 -5.88 26.07 0.93
N GLY A 16 -5.07 25.14 0.42
CA GLY A 16 -5.32 24.45 -0.85
C GLY A 16 -4.77 25.15 -2.09
N ASN A 17 -3.97 26.22 -1.92
CA ASN A 17 -3.37 26.93 -3.03
C ASN A 17 -2.10 26.24 -3.51
N LEU A 18 -1.84 26.27 -4.82
CA LEU A 18 -0.57 25.82 -5.38
C LEU A 18 0.57 26.75 -4.94
N VAL A 19 1.61 26.17 -4.33
CA VAL A 19 2.83 26.87 -3.89
C VAL A 19 4.08 26.39 -4.62
N GLY A 20 3.92 25.45 -5.58
CA GLY A 20 4.98 24.90 -6.42
C GLY A 20 4.47 24.41 -7.75
N GLN A 21 5.39 24.11 -8.68
CA GLN A 21 5.04 23.50 -9.95
C GLN A 21 4.72 22.02 -9.74
N LEU A 22 3.52 21.59 -10.13
CA LEU A 22 3.15 20.19 -10.09
C LEU A 22 4.02 19.37 -11.06
N PRO A 23 4.34 18.11 -10.70
CA PRO A 23 4.98 17.18 -11.63
C PRO A 23 4.12 16.95 -12.88
N ASN A 24 4.75 16.65 -14.01
CA ASN A 24 4.05 16.44 -15.28
C ASN A 24 3.02 15.31 -15.26
N TRP A 25 3.15 14.34 -14.35
CA TRP A 25 2.20 13.25 -14.17
C TRP A 25 0.96 13.63 -13.35
N ALA A 26 0.97 14.79 -12.70
CA ALA A 26 -0.11 15.22 -11.79
C ALA A 26 -1.23 15.96 -12.54
N ASP A 27 -1.76 15.34 -13.59
CA ASP A 27 -2.97 15.79 -14.25
C ASP A 27 -4.22 15.51 -13.41
N ILE A 28 -5.35 16.15 -13.78
CA ILE A 28 -6.58 16.07 -13.01
C ILE A 28 -7.16 14.65 -12.98
N GLU A 29 -7.04 13.88 -14.04
CA GLU A 29 -7.55 12.52 -14.13
C GLU A 29 -6.77 11.61 -13.19
N THR A 30 -5.45 11.69 -13.19
CA THR A 30 -4.55 10.97 -12.28
C THR A 30 -4.86 11.32 -10.82
N LEU A 31 -5.00 12.61 -10.49
CA LEU A 31 -5.27 13.05 -9.12
C LEU A 31 -6.65 12.62 -8.63
N VAL A 32 -7.67 12.65 -9.49
CA VAL A 32 -9.01 12.12 -9.18
C VAL A 32 -8.96 10.61 -8.95
N GLY A 33 -8.16 9.88 -9.74
CA GLY A 33 -7.92 8.45 -9.53
C GLY A 33 -7.31 8.16 -8.16
N PHE A 34 -6.28 8.90 -7.76
CA PHE A 34 -5.67 8.77 -6.44
C PHE A 34 -6.66 9.07 -5.32
N TYR A 35 -7.42 10.15 -5.46
CA TYR A 35 -8.44 10.51 -4.48
C TYR A 35 -9.52 9.43 -4.33
N ARG A 36 -10.00 8.88 -5.45
CA ARG A 36 -10.95 7.76 -5.45
C ARG A 36 -10.42 6.56 -4.67
N ASP A 37 -9.17 6.19 -4.90
CA ASP A 37 -8.53 5.06 -4.24
C ASP A 37 -8.35 5.33 -2.73
N MET A 38 -8.03 6.58 -2.33
CA MET A 38 -7.98 6.97 -0.92
C MET A 38 -9.34 6.88 -0.24
N VAL A 39 -10.41 7.31 -0.91
CA VAL A 39 -11.78 7.19 -0.40
C VAL A 39 -12.18 5.72 -0.26
N LEU A 40 -11.84 4.89 -1.23
CA LEU A 40 -12.07 3.45 -1.18
C LEU A 40 -11.32 2.81 -0.01
N THR A 41 -10.05 3.17 0.17
CA THR A 41 -9.23 2.74 1.32
C THR A 41 -9.89 3.09 2.65
N ARG A 42 -10.36 4.34 2.80
CA ARG A 42 -11.04 4.80 4.00
C ARG A 42 -12.34 4.01 4.26
N THR A 43 -13.11 3.76 3.23
CA THR A 43 -14.38 3.00 3.32
C THR A 43 -14.13 1.55 3.74
N TYR A 44 -13.12 0.93 3.13
CA TYR A 44 -12.68 -0.41 3.52
C TYR A 44 -12.22 -0.45 4.98
N ASP A 45 -11.38 0.48 5.39
CA ASP A 45 -10.83 0.55 6.76
C ASP A 45 -11.95 0.66 7.80
N GLN A 46 -12.92 1.53 7.57
CA GLN A 46 -14.09 1.67 8.45
C GLN A 46 -14.89 0.37 8.56
N LYS A 47 -15.06 -0.34 7.44
CA LYS A 47 -15.73 -1.64 7.43
C LYS A 47 -14.95 -2.70 8.18
N ALA A 48 -13.64 -2.77 7.97
CA ALA A 48 -12.76 -3.75 8.63
C ALA A 48 -12.72 -3.51 10.16
N VAL A 49 -12.62 -2.26 10.60
CA VAL A 49 -12.70 -1.90 12.02
C VAL A 49 -14.05 -2.33 12.62
N ALA A 50 -15.17 -2.12 11.90
CA ALA A 50 -16.48 -2.55 12.36
C ALA A 50 -16.57 -4.09 12.49
N LEU A 51 -16.01 -4.82 11.53
CA LEU A 51 -15.94 -6.29 11.58
C LEU A 51 -15.07 -6.78 12.74
N GLN A 52 -13.93 -6.13 13.00
CA GLN A 52 -13.07 -6.45 14.13
C GLN A 52 -13.80 -6.22 15.46
N ARG A 53 -14.48 -5.09 15.63
CA ARG A 53 -15.24 -4.78 16.85
C ARG A 53 -16.39 -5.75 17.12
N THR A 54 -16.91 -6.41 16.09
CA THR A 54 -17.96 -7.43 16.22
C THR A 54 -17.41 -8.85 16.29
N GLY A 55 -16.10 -9.04 16.41
CA GLY A 55 -15.44 -10.33 16.52
C GLY A 55 -15.42 -11.15 15.22
N LYS A 56 -15.76 -10.53 14.07
CA LYS A 56 -15.71 -11.19 12.75
C LYS A 56 -14.32 -11.15 12.10
N LEU A 57 -13.46 -10.27 12.56
CA LEU A 57 -12.02 -10.29 12.30
C LEU A 57 -11.29 -10.47 13.63
N GLY A 58 -10.07 -11.03 13.59
CA GLY A 58 -9.17 -11.12 14.72
C GLY A 58 -8.61 -9.73 15.07
N THR A 59 -7.32 -9.54 14.88
CA THR A 59 -6.74 -8.19 14.95
C THR A 59 -6.87 -7.47 13.61
N TYR A 60 -6.87 -6.14 13.62
CA TYR A 60 -6.86 -5.34 12.39
C TYR A 60 -6.15 -4.01 12.63
N PRO A 61 -5.05 -3.73 11.91
CA PRO A 61 -4.35 -2.45 12.00
C PRO A 61 -4.97 -1.43 11.06
N SER A 62 -5.68 -0.45 11.61
CA SER A 62 -6.31 0.62 10.82
C SER A 62 -5.30 1.41 9.99
N HIS A 63 -5.75 1.87 8.82
CA HIS A 63 -5.01 2.71 7.87
C HIS A 63 -5.35 4.19 8.01
N LEU A 64 -6.20 4.54 8.95
CA LEU A 64 -6.67 5.92 9.12
C LEU A 64 -5.49 6.90 9.20
N GLY A 65 -5.46 7.83 8.24
CA GLY A 65 -4.42 8.84 8.11
C GLY A 65 -3.21 8.44 7.24
N SER A 66 -3.12 7.20 6.77
CA SER A 66 -2.03 6.71 5.90
C SER A 66 -2.45 6.36 4.47
N GLU A 67 -3.68 6.67 4.09
CA GLU A 67 -4.27 6.31 2.80
C GLU A 67 -3.41 6.79 1.62
N ALA A 68 -2.99 8.06 1.67
CA ALA A 68 -2.19 8.67 0.60
C ALA A 68 -0.84 7.99 0.41
N ILE A 69 -0.20 7.52 1.50
CA ILE A 69 1.10 6.85 1.44
C ILE A 69 0.96 5.52 0.70
N GLY A 70 0.03 4.67 1.12
CA GLY A 70 -0.18 3.37 0.50
C GLY A 70 -0.58 3.46 -0.97
N ILE A 71 -1.50 4.38 -1.31
CA ILE A 71 -1.92 4.59 -2.70
C ILE A 71 -0.77 5.14 -3.55
N ALA A 72 0.01 6.09 -3.05
CA ALA A 72 1.15 6.64 -3.79
C ALA A 72 2.21 5.56 -4.08
N VAL A 73 2.54 4.74 -3.09
CA VAL A 73 3.47 3.61 -3.28
C VAL A 73 2.94 2.64 -4.32
N GLY A 74 1.70 2.16 -4.16
CA GLY A 74 1.14 1.17 -5.07
C GLY A 74 1.01 1.65 -6.52
N ARG A 75 0.71 2.95 -6.72
CA ARG A 75 0.63 3.57 -8.03
C ARG A 75 2.00 3.87 -8.67
N ALA A 76 3.05 4.05 -7.85
CA ALA A 76 4.41 4.27 -8.34
C ALA A 76 5.13 2.98 -8.75
N LEU A 77 4.74 1.83 -8.20
CA LEU A 77 5.32 0.53 -8.51
C LEU A 77 4.92 0.06 -9.91
N LYS A 78 5.90 -0.48 -10.65
CA LYS A 78 5.71 -1.08 -11.97
C LYS A 78 5.30 -2.56 -11.84
N THR A 79 4.77 -3.12 -12.91
CA THR A 79 4.34 -4.54 -12.97
C THR A 79 5.46 -5.51 -12.64
N ASP A 80 6.70 -5.20 -13.06
CA ASP A 80 7.86 -6.07 -12.85
C ASP A 80 8.55 -5.87 -11.49
N ASP A 81 8.17 -4.85 -10.74
CA ASP A 81 8.69 -4.66 -9.38
C ASP A 81 8.16 -5.75 -8.45
N VAL A 82 8.97 -6.12 -7.48
CA VAL A 82 8.57 -7.02 -6.40
C VAL A 82 8.28 -6.21 -5.16
N PHE A 83 7.03 -6.22 -4.73
CA PHE A 83 6.63 -5.52 -3.53
C PHE A 83 6.78 -6.40 -2.29
N VAL A 84 7.40 -5.85 -1.25
CA VAL A 84 7.62 -6.53 0.03
C VAL A 84 6.91 -5.73 1.12
N PRO A 85 5.60 -5.97 1.30
CA PRO A 85 4.76 -5.14 2.14
C PRO A 85 4.92 -5.41 3.63
N TYR A 86 4.59 -4.41 4.44
CA TYR A 86 4.26 -4.61 5.85
C TYR A 86 2.74 -4.58 6.05
N TYR A 87 2.29 -4.86 7.24
CA TYR A 87 0.87 -5.11 7.53
C TYR A 87 -0.09 -3.90 7.32
N ARG A 88 0.40 -2.68 7.07
CA ARG A 88 -0.41 -1.50 6.70
C ARG A 88 -0.29 -1.10 5.22
N ASP A 89 0.38 -1.91 4.42
CA ASP A 89 0.56 -1.62 2.98
C ASP A 89 -0.56 -2.17 2.09
N MET A 90 -1.66 -2.63 2.68
CA MET A 90 -2.79 -3.17 1.92
C MET A 90 -3.26 -2.23 0.80
N PRO A 91 -3.33 -0.88 0.96
CA PRO A 91 -3.72 -0.01 -0.15
C PRO A 91 -2.78 -0.09 -1.35
N ALA A 92 -1.46 -0.25 -1.13
CA ALA A 92 -0.51 -0.48 -2.21
C ALA A 92 -0.76 -1.82 -2.91
N MET A 93 -1.08 -2.87 -2.14
CA MET A 93 -1.40 -4.20 -2.68
C MET A 93 -2.65 -4.16 -3.59
N TRP A 94 -3.68 -3.39 -3.23
CA TRP A 94 -4.87 -3.23 -4.09
C TRP A 94 -4.55 -2.55 -5.41
N CYS A 95 -3.70 -1.53 -5.41
CA CYS A 95 -3.22 -0.89 -6.64
C CYS A 95 -2.47 -1.87 -7.54
N ARG A 96 -1.95 -2.95 -6.98
CA ARG A 96 -1.25 -4.03 -7.69
C ARG A 96 -2.17 -5.21 -8.07
N GLY A 97 -3.48 -5.07 -7.86
CA GLY A 97 -4.49 -6.06 -8.26
C GLY A 97 -4.77 -7.15 -7.23
N ILE A 98 -4.24 -7.04 -6.01
CA ILE A 98 -4.60 -7.98 -4.94
C ILE A 98 -5.98 -7.60 -4.39
N GLY A 99 -6.91 -8.54 -4.38
CA GLY A 99 -8.28 -8.29 -3.94
C GLY A 99 -8.38 -7.91 -2.46
N MET A 100 -9.29 -6.98 -2.16
CA MET A 100 -9.54 -6.52 -0.79
C MET A 100 -10.03 -7.64 0.13
N GLU A 101 -10.76 -8.60 -0.41
CA GLU A 101 -11.26 -9.78 0.30
C GLU A 101 -10.12 -10.67 0.81
N LYS A 102 -9.00 -10.76 0.09
CA LYS A 102 -7.81 -11.50 0.54
C LYS A 102 -7.27 -10.94 1.85
N ASN A 103 -7.24 -9.62 1.95
CA ASN A 103 -6.82 -8.95 3.19
C ASN A 103 -7.80 -9.19 4.34
N LEU A 104 -9.10 -9.21 4.08
CA LEU A 104 -10.10 -9.56 5.10
C LEU A 104 -9.99 -11.02 5.53
N GLN A 105 -9.75 -11.94 4.60
CA GLN A 105 -9.50 -13.36 4.90
C GLN A 105 -8.28 -13.52 5.81
N TYR A 106 -7.16 -12.86 5.48
CA TYR A 106 -5.95 -12.90 6.30
C TYR A 106 -6.23 -12.44 7.75
N TRP A 107 -6.86 -11.28 7.92
CA TRP A 107 -7.18 -10.76 9.26
C TRP A 107 -8.30 -11.53 9.96
N GLY A 108 -9.05 -12.32 9.21
CA GLY A 108 -10.03 -13.29 9.70
C GLY A 108 -9.42 -14.62 10.15
N GLY A 109 -8.12 -14.83 9.91
CA GLY A 109 -7.42 -16.08 10.23
C GLY A 109 -7.53 -17.17 9.14
N ASP A 110 -7.90 -16.79 7.92
CA ASP A 110 -7.98 -17.71 6.78
C ASP A 110 -6.66 -17.64 5.97
N GLU A 111 -5.92 -18.75 5.91
CA GLU A 111 -4.62 -18.82 5.22
C GLU A 111 -4.72 -18.54 3.71
N ARG A 112 -5.89 -18.75 3.09
CA ARG A 112 -6.14 -18.36 1.70
C ARG A 112 -6.00 -16.86 1.45
N GLY A 113 -6.07 -16.06 2.50
CA GLY A 113 -5.78 -14.62 2.46
C GLY A 113 -4.32 -14.27 2.19
N SER A 114 -3.40 -15.25 2.23
CA SER A 114 -1.99 -15.09 1.85
C SER A 114 -1.69 -15.46 0.40
N ASP A 115 -2.69 -15.91 -0.35
CA ASP A 115 -2.58 -16.17 -1.78
C ASP A 115 -2.84 -14.87 -2.57
N PHE A 116 -1.78 -14.23 -3.01
CA PHE A 116 -1.79 -12.91 -3.64
C PHE A 116 -1.73 -12.95 -5.16
N ALA A 117 -2.07 -14.06 -5.79
CA ALA A 117 -2.27 -14.07 -7.23
C ALA A 117 -3.40 -13.09 -7.59
N PRO A 118 -3.17 -12.07 -8.44
CA PRO A 118 -4.24 -11.19 -8.89
C PRO A 118 -5.36 -12.00 -9.53
N GLU A 119 -6.59 -11.73 -9.13
CA GLU A 119 -7.75 -12.42 -9.70
C GLU A 119 -7.80 -12.19 -11.22
N GLY A 120 -7.90 -13.28 -11.98
CA GLY A 120 -7.91 -13.23 -13.45
C GLY A 120 -6.57 -12.95 -14.12
N SER A 121 -5.49 -12.79 -13.35
CA SER A 121 -4.15 -12.66 -13.93
C SER A 121 -3.58 -14.02 -14.30
N PRO A 122 -3.05 -14.20 -15.53
CA PRO A 122 -2.34 -15.42 -15.91
C PRO A 122 -0.94 -15.52 -15.29
N ILE A 123 -0.48 -14.43 -14.67
CA ILE A 123 0.87 -14.32 -14.07
C ILE A 123 0.70 -14.24 -12.55
N PRO A 124 1.29 -15.19 -11.79
CA PRO A 124 1.31 -15.09 -10.33
C PRO A 124 1.92 -13.76 -9.89
N SER A 125 1.34 -13.15 -8.86
CA SER A 125 1.95 -11.97 -8.25
C SER A 125 3.35 -12.33 -7.73
N ARG A 126 4.32 -11.48 -8.02
CA ARG A 126 5.67 -11.58 -7.43
C ARG A 126 5.72 -10.93 -6.05
N ASP A 127 4.65 -10.28 -5.64
CA ASP A 127 4.55 -9.60 -4.35
C ASP A 127 4.54 -10.60 -3.21
N LEU A 128 5.28 -10.32 -2.17
CA LEU A 128 5.33 -11.18 -0.99
C LEU A 128 4.12 -10.91 -0.08
N PRO A 129 3.68 -11.92 0.69
CA PRO A 129 2.72 -11.69 1.76
C PRO A 129 3.32 -10.75 2.82
N PHE A 130 2.48 -9.91 3.42
CA PHE A 130 2.93 -9.03 4.48
C PHE A 130 3.21 -9.80 5.78
N CYS A 131 4.19 -9.31 6.55
CA CYS A 131 4.51 -9.81 7.87
C CYS A 131 4.09 -8.82 8.95
N VAL A 132 3.53 -9.34 10.05
CA VAL A 132 3.15 -8.54 11.21
C VAL A 132 4.37 -8.07 12.02
N PRO A 133 5.40 -8.89 12.27
CA PRO A 133 6.60 -8.42 12.98
C PRO A 133 7.27 -7.27 12.22
N ILE A 134 7.46 -6.16 12.91
CA ILE A 134 8.03 -4.92 12.35
C ILE A 134 9.44 -5.18 11.84
N ALA A 135 9.77 -4.58 10.68
CA ALA A 135 11.05 -4.67 9.97
C ALA A 135 11.40 -6.03 9.35
N THR A 136 10.57 -7.08 9.48
CA THR A 136 10.78 -8.36 8.77
C THR A 136 10.84 -8.16 7.25
N GLN A 137 10.03 -7.25 6.70
CA GLN A 137 10.05 -6.89 5.28
C GLN A 137 11.41 -6.40 4.81
N CYS A 138 12.21 -5.77 5.66
CA CYS A 138 13.54 -5.28 5.30
C CYS A 138 14.50 -6.44 4.97
N THR A 139 14.46 -7.51 5.75
CA THR A 139 15.28 -8.71 5.51
C THR A 139 14.82 -9.47 4.26
N HIS A 140 13.51 -9.58 4.06
CA HIS A 140 12.94 -10.17 2.85
C HIS A 140 13.30 -9.36 1.60
N ALA A 141 13.22 -8.02 1.66
CA ALA A 141 13.61 -7.14 0.54
C ALA A 141 15.08 -7.31 0.14
N VAL A 142 16.00 -7.50 1.12
CA VAL A 142 17.41 -7.80 0.83
C VAL A 142 17.54 -9.14 0.09
N GLY A 143 16.79 -10.16 0.51
CA GLY A 143 16.78 -11.46 -0.16
C GLY A 143 16.26 -11.36 -1.60
N VAL A 144 15.14 -10.66 -1.81
CA VAL A 144 14.57 -10.40 -3.15
C VAL A 144 15.57 -9.64 -4.03
N ALA A 145 16.14 -8.54 -3.54
CA ALA A 145 17.10 -7.74 -4.30
C ALA A 145 18.35 -8.55 -4.67
N SER A 146 18.82 -9.42 -3.77
CA SER A 146 19.96 -10.32 -4.04
C SER A 146 19.61 -11.34 -5.13
N ALA A 147 18.43 -11.94 -5.08
CA ALA A 147 17.96 -12.88 -6.09
C ALA A 147 17.83 -12.21 -7.47
N LEU A 148 17.21 -11.05 -7.55
CA LEU A 148 17.08 -10.27 -8.79
C LEU A 148 18.46 -9.91 -9.36
N LYS A 149 19.42 -9.53 -8.52
CA LYS A 149 20.78 -9.23 -8.96
C LYS A 149 21.53 -10.46 -9.52
N ILE A 150 21.27 -11.66 -9.00
CA ILE A 150 21.86 -12.91 -9.49
C ILE A 150 21.25 -13.32 -10.82
N GLN A 151 19.95 -13.04 -11.01
CA GLN A 151 19.22 -13.39 -12.23
C GLN A 151 19.56 -12.47 -13.42
N GLY A 152 20.12 -11.28 -13.18
CA GLY A 152 20.41 -10.24 -14.18
C GLY A 152 19.24 -9.33 -14.37
#